data_d56ff71a975485d37dc3476c3d22a58e
#
_entry.id   d56ff71a975485d37dc3476c3d22a58e
#
_cell.length_a   1.000
_cell.length_b   1.000
_cell.length_c   1.000
_cell.angle_alpha   90.00
_cell.angle_beta   90.00
_cell.angle_gamma   90.00
#
_symmetry.space_group_name_H-M   'P 1'
#
loop_
_entity.id
_entity.type
_entity.pdbx_description
1 polymer ?
#
loop_
_entity_poly.entity_id
_entity_poly.type
_entity_poly.pdbx_seq_one_letter_code
_entity_poly.pdbx_strand_id
1 'polypeptide(L)'
;IAIILKAQANNIPIISSMGAGNKVNPMGFMVSDIYKTEMDPLAKVMRYELKKRRVKHLKVVYSKEKPLRPLEDPTISCRTHCICPKGTRKCTERRDIPGSIAFVPSVAGLILAGEVVKDLTINQYGRGDE
;
A
#
# COMPACT_ATOMS: atom_id res chain seq x y z
N ILE A 1 -1.43 -10.86 0.22
CA ILE A 1 -2.51 -11.60 -0.46
C ILE A 1 -3.05 -12.69 0.46
N ALA A 2 -2.22 -13.54 1.07
CA ALA A 2 -2.66 -14.62 1.96
C ALA A 2 -3.58 -14.12 3.09
N ILE A 3 -3.22 -13.01 3.75
CA ILE A 3 -4.04 -12.39 4.82
C ILE A 3 -5.41 -11.97 4.27
N ILE A 4 -5.47 -11.37 3.08
CA ILE A 4 -6.74 -10.93 2.46
C ILE A 4 -7.65 -12.14 2.21
N LEU A 5 -7.12 -13.20 1.63
CA LEU A 5 -7.89 -14.41 1.36
C LEU A 5 -8.39 -15.06 2.65
N LYS A 6 -7.55 -15.11 3.68
CA LYS A 6 -7.93 -15.67 4.99
C LYS A 6 -8.99 -14.83 5.70
N ALA A 7 -8.86 -13.50 5.63
CA ALA A 7 -9.86 -12.60 6.19
C ALA A 7 -11.22 -12.77 5.50
N GLN A 8 -11.24 -12.82 4.17
CA GLN A 8 -12.47 -13.05 3.40
C GLN A 8 -13.11 -14.41 3.68
N ALA A 9 -12.30 -15.48 3.75
CA ALA A 9 -12.81 -16.81 4.07
C ALA A 9 -13.48 -16.89 5.46
N ASN A 10 -13.11 -16.00 6.37
CA ASN A 10 -13.66 -15.91 7.71
C ASN A 10 -14.64 -14.73 7.91
N ASN A 11 -15.03 -14.03 6.83
CA ASN A 11 -15.89 -12.85 6.87
C ASN A 11 -15.36 -11.73 7.79
N ILE A 12 -14.03 -11.60 7.89
CA ILE A 12 -13.37 -10.55 8.68
C ILE A 12 -13.15 -9.34 7.79
N PRO A 13 -13.67 -8.15 8.18
CA PRO A 13 -13.36 -6.91 7.46
C PRO A 13 -11.85 -6.67 7.39
N ILE A 14 -11.38 -6.19 6.24
CA ILE A 14 -9.96 -5.93 6.02
C ILE A 14 -9.78 -4.67 5.19
N ILE A 15 -8.78 -3.88 5.56
CA ILE A 15 -8.29 -2.72 4.80
C ILE A 15 -6.78 -2.85 4.60
N SER A 16 -6.26 -2.35 3.50
CA SER A 16 -4.84 -2.44 3.17
C SER A 16 -4.30 -1.10 2.68
N SER A 17 -3.07 -0.75 3.09
CA SER A 17 -2.35 0.34 2.47
C SER A 17 -1.62 -0.12 1.22
N MET A 18 -1.65 0.71 0.18
CA MET A 18 -0.88 0.51 -1.05
C MET A 18 0.50 1.18 -0.95
N GLY A 19 1.14 1.49 -2.08
CA GLY A 19 2.50 2.02 -2.10
C GLY A 19 2.62 3.40 -1.47
N ALA A 20 3.49 3.53 -0.44
CA ALA A 20 3.87 4.79 0.18
C ALA A 20 5.34 5.17 -0.07
N GLY A 21 6.13 4.26 -0.63
CA GLY A 21 7.54 4.49 -0.96
C GLY A 21 7.71 5.42 -2.17
N ASN A 22 8.80 6.19 -2.15
CA ASN A 22 9.18 7.13 -3.21
C ASN A 22 8.11 8.20 -3.51
N LYS A 23 7.30 8.57 -2.51
CA LYS A 23 6.31 9.63 -2.55
C LYS A 23 6.63 10.68 -1.50
N VAL A 24 6.23 11.92 -1.75
CA VAL A 24 6.53 13.08 -0.89
C VAL A 24 5.27 13.84 -0.46
N ASN A 25 4.14 13.62 -1.12
CA ASN A 25 2.90 14.30 -0.78
C ASN A 25 2.02 13.45 0.16
N PRO A 26 2.01 13.75 1.47
CA PRO A 26 1.17 13.01 2.43
C PRO A 26 -0.33 13.29 2.24
N MET A 27 -0.70 14.45 1.68
CA MET A 27 -2.10 14.82 1.45
C MET A 27 -2.73 14.13 0.24
N GLY A 28 -1.93 13.43 -0.56
CA GLY A 28 -2.41 12.72 -1.74
C GLY A 28 -3.07 11.36 -1.46
N PHE A 29 -3.09 10.92 -0.20
CA PHE A 29 -3.72 9.64 0.16
C PHE A 29 -5.25 9.74 0.21
N MET A 30 -5.89 8.69 -0.29
CA MET A 30 -7.33 8.55 -0.31
C MET A 30 -7.76 7.11 -0.06
N VAL A 31 -8.99 6.93 0.41
CA VAL A 31 -9.63 5.63 0.59
C VAL A 31 -10.41 5.26 -0.66
N SER A 32 -10.27 4.05 -1.13
CA SER A 32 -10.99 3.56 -2.30
C SER A 32 -11.10 2.05 -2.31
N ASP A 33 -11.85 1.51 -3.27
CA ASP A 33 -11.74 0.10 -3.62
C ASP A 33 -10.50 -0.15 -4.47
N ILE A 34 -9.84 -1.30 -4.28
CA ILE A 34 -8.62 -1.68 -5.03
C ILE A 34 -8.82 -1.58 -6.54
N TYR A 35 -10.00 -1.92 -7.05
CA TYR A 35 -10.28 -1.91 -8.49
C TYR A 35 -10.53 -0.52 -9.07
N LYS A 36 -10.73 0.49 -8.21
CA LYS A 36 -10.86 1.91 -8.59
C LYS A 36 -9.54 2.68 -8.43
N THR A 37 -8.46 2.03 -8.02
CA THR A 37 -7.15 2.68 -7.83
C THR A 37 -6.46 2.97 -9.16
N GLU A 38 -5.68 4.06 -9.21
CA GLU A 38 -4.93 4.52 -10.37
C GLU A 38 -3.49 4.85 -9.98
N MET A 39 -2.57 4.91 -10.95
CA MET A 39 -1.19 5.39 -10.85
C MET A 39 -0.28 4.70 -9.82
N ASP A 40 -0.79 3.88 -8.94
CA ASP A 40 -0.01 3.18 -7.93
C ASP A 40 0.49 1.83 -8.45
N PRO A 41 1.83 1.60 -8.55
CA PRO A 41 2.38 0.36 -9.09
C PRO A 41 2.05 -0.88 -8.24
N LEU A 42 2.02 -0.73 -6.90
CA LEU A 42 1.66 -1.84 -6.00
C LEU A 42 0.18 -2.20 -6.16
N ALA A 43 -0.69 -1.20 -6.23
CA ALA A 43 -2.11 -1.43 -6.45
C ALA A 43 -2.36 -2.13 -7.81
N LYS A 44 -1.59 -1.81 -8.85
CA LYS A 44 -1.65 -2.50 -10.14
C LYS A 44 -1.38 -3.99 -10.01
N VAL A 45 -0.31 -4.36 -9.30
CA VAL A 45 0.04 -5.77 -9.05
C VAL A 45 -1.04 -6.44 -8.20
N MET A 46 -1.49 -5.77 -7.13
CA MET A 46 -2.53 -6.29 -6.25
C MET A 46 -3.85 -6.55 -6.98
N ARG A 47 -4.30 -5.63 -7.84
CA ARG A 47 -5.51 -5.84 -8.67
C ARG A 47 -5.40 -7.10 -9.52
N TYR A 48 -4.26 -7.29 -10.18
CA TYR A 48 -4.04 -8.46 -11.03
C TYR A 48 -4.09 -9.76 -10.22
N GLU A 49 -3.39 -9.81 -9.10
CA GLU A 49 -3.30 -11.00 -8.26
C GLU A 49 -4.60 -11.32 -7.52
N LEU A 50 -5.34 -10.30 -7.10
CA LEU A 50 -6.64 -10.47 -6.44
C LEU A 50 -7.73 -10.90 -7.43
N LYS A 51 -7.70 -10.37 -8.67
CA LYS A 51 -8.62 -10.79 -9.74
C LYS A 51 -8.46 -12.26 -10.08
N LYS A 52 -7.22 -12.77 -10.18
CA LYS A 52 -6.96 -14.22 -10.38
C LYS A 52 -7.57 -15.08 -9.28
N ARG A 53 -7.68 -14.56 -8.07
CA ARG A 53 -8.21 -15.28 -6.89
C ARG A 53 -9.69 -14.99 -6.64
N ARG A 54 -10.37 -14.35 -7.60
CA ARG A 54 -11.80 -14.01 -7.55
C ARG A 54 -12.18 -13.14 -6.35
N VAL A 55 -11.25 -12.34 -5.81
CA VAL A 55 -11.53 -11.33 -4.80
C VAL A 55 -12.32 -10.20 -5.46
N LYS A 56 -13.54 -9.94 -5.00
CA LYS A 56 -14.46 -8.98 -5.65
C LYS A 56 -14.16 -7.53 -5.30
N HIS A 57 -13.69 -7.28 -4.08
CA HIS A 57 -13.41 -5.93 -3.57
C HIS A 57 -12.40 -6.01 -2.44
N LEU A 58 -11.69 -4.91 -2.22
CA LEU A 58 -10.80 -4.68 -1.08
C LEU A 58 -10.73 -3.19 -0.83
N LYS A 59 -11.07 -2.76 0.38
CA LYS A 59 -10.86 -1.37 0.82
C LYS A 59 -9.37 -1.08 0.96
N VAL A 60 -8.90 0.00 0.37
CA VAL A 60 -7.48 0.37 0.38
C VAL A 60 -7.26 1.86 0.62
N VAL A 61 -6.12 2.17 1.24
CA VAL A 61 -5.55 3.52 1.28
C VAL A 61 -4.46 3.60 0.24
N TYR A 62 -4.55 4.54 -0.69
CA TYR A 62 -3.57 4.70 -1.77
C TYR A 62 -3.42 6.17 -2.17
N SER A 63 -2.37 6.47 -2.91
CA SER A 63 -2.13 7.82 -3.47
C SER A 63 -1.95 7.73 -4.97
N LYS A 64 -2.53 8.69 -5.70
CA LYS A 64 -2.32 8.86 -7.16
C LYS A 64 -0.97 9.49 -7.50
N GLU A 65 -0.20 9.89 -6.50
CA GLU A 65 1.14 10.42 -6.74
C GLU A 65 2.02 9.38 -7.44
N LYS A 66 2.62 9.80 -8.53
CA LYS A 66 3.61 8.98 -9.24
C LYS A 66 4.87 8.85 -8.40
N PRO A 67 5.35 7.65 -8.09
CA PRO A 67 6.58 7.48 -7.33
C PRO A 67 7.76 8.17 -8.00
N LEU A 68 8.53 8.92 -7.22
CA LEU A 68 9.76 9.55 -7.66
C LEU A 68 10.82 8.48 -7.97
N ARG A 69 11.68 8.76 -8.93
CA ARG A 69 12.87 7.95 -9.14
C ARG A 69 13.94 8.41 -8.18
N PRO A 70 14.55 7.51 -7.39
CA PRO A 70 15.68 7.87 -6.55
C PRO A 70 16.82 8.40 -7.39
N LEU A 71 17.52 9.40 -6.88
CA LEU A 71 18.81 9.81 -7.45
C LEU A 71 19.81 8.69 -7.13
N GLU A 72 20.44 8.14 -8.16
CA GLU A 72 21.47 7.11 -7.99
C GLU A 72 22.81 7.79 -7.71
N ASP A 73 23.30 7.63 -6.51
CA ASP A 73 24.70 7.92 -6.17
C ASP A 73 25.48 6.60 -6.24
N PRO A 74 26.41 6.44 -7.21
CA PRO A 74 27.18 5.21 -7.37
C PRO A 74 28.05 4.89 -6.14
N THR A 75 28.39 5.89 -5.32
CA THR A 75 29.29 5.72 -4.17
C THR A 75 28.60 5.06 -2.99
N ILE A 76 27.28 5.24 -2.86
CA ILE A 76 26.48 4.69 -1.75
C ILE A 76 25.35 3.75 -2.22
N SER A 77 25.30 3.47 -3.52
CA SER A 77 24.25 2.63 -4.08
C SER A 77 24.41 1.17 -3.70
N CYS A 78 23.31 0.52 -3.30
CA CYS A 78 23.28 -0.94 -3.12
C CYS A 78 23.59 -1.71 -4.40
N ARG A 79 23.63 -1.06 -5.58
CA ARG A 79 24.05 -1.71 -6.83
C ARG A 79 25.54 -1.92 -6.90
N THR A 80 26.33 -1.05 -6.28
CA THR A 80 27.80 -1.07 -6.31
C THR A 80 28.41 -1.63 -5.02
N HIS A 81 27.79 -1.34 -3.87
CA HIS A 81 28.29 -1.69 -2.53
C HIS A 81 27.19 -2.37 -1.70
N CYS A 82 26.82 -3.60 -2.07
CA CYS A 82 25.81 -4.35 -1.33
C CYS A 82 26.42 -5.03 -0.11
N ILE A 83 25.97 -4.64 1.09
CA ILE A 83 26.33 -5.23 2.39
C ILE A 83 25.25 -6.16 2.94
N CYS A 84 24.17 -6.42 2.17
CA CYS A 84 23.09 -7.29 2.61
C CYS A 84 23.58 -8.74 2.77
N PRO A 85 23.10 -9.46 3.82
CA PRO A 85 23.34 -10.89 3.91
C PRO A 85 22.86 -11.58 2.63
N LYS A 86 23.62 -12.54 2.12
CA LYS A 86 23.34 -13.26 0.87
C LYS A 86 21.94 -13.89 0.93
N GLY A 87 20.96 -13.18 0.41
CA GLY A 87 19.59 -13.67 0.26
C GLY A 87 19.31 -14.08 -1.18
N THR A 88 18.17 -14.73 -1.40
CA THR A 88 17.71 -15.24 -2.69
C THR A 88 17.41 -14.14 -3.73
N ARG A 89 17.39 -12.88 -3.35
CA ARG A 89 17.17 -11.73 -4.25
C ARG A 89 18.31 -10.72 -4.12
N LYS A 90 19.01 -10.49 -5.22
CA LYS A 90 20.06 -9.47 -5.31
C LYS A 90 19.43 -8.08 -5.40
N CYS A 91 19.92 -7.12 -4.60
CA CYS A 91 19.47 -5.72 -4.66
C CYS A 91 19.69 -5.11 -6.05
N THR A 92 20.69 -5.60 -6.78
CA THR A 92 21.03 -5.22 -8.17
C THR A 92 19.92 -5.55 -9.18
N GLU A 93 19.00 -6.45 -8.86
CA GLU A 93 17.90 -6.86 -9.75
C GLU A 93 16.64 -5.98 -9.56
N ARG A 94 16.63 -5.10 -8.56
CA ARG A 94 15.52 -4.16 -8.35
C ARG A 94 15.63 -2.99 -9.32
N ARG A 95 14.52 -2.63 -9.94
CA ARG A 95 14.45 -1.46 -10.83
C ARG A 95 14.75 -0.16 -10.09
N ASP A 96 14.22 0.00 -8.88
CA ASP A 96 14.37 1.20 -8.06
C ASP A 96 14.60 0.80 -6.60
N ILE A 97 15.46 1.54 -5.91
CA ILE A 97 15.64 1.42 -4.47
C ILE A 97 14.48 2.15 -3.80
N PRO A 98 13.68 1.48 -2.96
CA PRO A 98 12.60 2.16 -2.27
C PRO A 98 13.14 3.14 -1.23
N GLY A 99 12.74 4.39 -1.33
CA GLY A 99 12.96 5.43 -0.32
C GLY A 99 11.65 5.71 0.43
N SER A 100 11.76 6.28 1.61
CA SER A 100 10.61 6.68 2.43
C SER A 100 10.93 7.93 3.23
N ILE A 101 9.92 8.79 3.38
CA ILE A 101 9.96 9.97 4.26
C ILE A 101 9.01 9.68 5.42
N ALA A 102 9.43 10.00 6.66
CA ALA A 102 8.71 9.61 7.87
C ALA A 102 7.21 9.99 7.88
N PHE A 103 6.84 11.15 7.34
CA PHE A 103 5.45 11.63 7.36
C PHE A 103 4.54 10.98 6.31
N VAL A 104 5.06 10.48 5.20
CA VAL A 104 4.22 9.92 4.11
C VAL A 104 3.58 8.58 4.52
N PRO A 105 4.34 7.54 4.90
CA PRO A 105 3.73 6.30 5.38
C PRO A 105 2.97 6.47 6.69
N SER A 106 3.39 7.43 7.55
CA SER A 106 2.69 7.71 8.81
C SER A 106 1.27 8.23 8.56
N VAL A 107 1.09 9.17 7.63
CA VAL A 107 -0.24 9.68 7.26
C VAL A 107 -1.09 8.58 6.63
N ALA A 108 -0.53 7.75 5.76
CA ALA A 108 -1.25 6.58 5.21
C ALA A 108 -1.73 5.65 6.34
N GLY A 109 -0.89 5.41 7.35
CA GLY A 109 -1.23 4.60 8.52
C GLY A 109 -2.32 5.22 9.40
N LEU A 110 -2.28 6.54 9.61
CA LEU A 110 -3.31 7.28 10.36
C LEU A 110 -4.67 7.24 9.65
N ILE A 111 -4.70 7.44 8.33
CA ILE A 111 -5.92 7.32 7.54
C ILE A 111 -6.48 5.91 7.65
N LEU A 112 -5.63 4.89 7.53
CA LEU A 112 -6.02 3.48 7.64
C LEU A 112 -6.64 3.18 9.01
N ALA A 113 -6.00 3.63 10.10
CA ALA A 113 -6.52 3.48 11.46
C ALA A 113 -7.86 4.21 11.64
N GLY A 114 -7.97 5.44 11.14
CA GLY A 114 -9.21 6.21 11.17
C GLY A 114 -10.36 5.50 10.46
N GLU A 115 -10.11 4.87 9.31
CA GLU A 115 -11.11 4.10 8.58
C GLU A 115 -11.54 2.84 9.35
N VAL A 116 -10.62 2.16 10.03
CA VAL A 116 -10.98 1.03 10.91
C VAL A 116 -11.88 1.48 12.06
N VAL A 117 -11.54 2.61 12.72
CA VAL A 117 -12.38 3.18 13.78
C VAL A 117 -13.77 3.52 13.28
N LYS A 118 -13.88 4.18 12.12
CA LYS A 118 -15.17 4.49 11.48
C LYS A 118 -15.98 3.23 11.20
N ASP A 119 -15.37 2.21 10.62
CA ASP A 119 -16.05 0.95 10.30
C ASP A 119 -16.56 0.24 11.57
N LEU A 120 -15.82 0.33 12.67
CA LEU A 120 -16.20 -0.31 13.95
C LEU A 120 -17.21 0.50 14.77
N THR A 121 -17.28 1.80 14.60
CA THR A 121 -18.10 2.69 15.44
C THR A 121 -19.28 3.27 14.67
N ILE A 122 -19.03 4.07 13.63
CA ILE A 122 -20.05 4.85 12.93
C ILE A 122 -20.99 3.95 12.13
N ASN A 123 -20.46 2.93 11.46
CA ASN A 123 -21.27 2.01 10.68
C ASN A 123 -22.12 1.06 11.56
N GLN A 124 -21.78 0.91 12.84
CA GLN A 124 -22.60 0.17 13.80
C GLN A 124 -23.65 1.03 14.49
N TYR A 125 -23.38 2.31 14.68
CA TYR A 125 -24.26 3.25 15.42
C TYR A 125 -24.98 4.26 14.51
N GLY A 126 -24.58 4.40 13.24
CA GLY A 126 -25.08 5.42 12.32
C GLY A 126 -26.24 4.97 11.42
N ARG A 127 -26.97 3.92 11.75
CA ARG A 127 -28.29 3.59 11.15
C ARG A 127 -29.43 3.97 12.09
N GLY A 128 -29.31 5.12 12.70
CA GLY A 128 -30.40 5.78 13.38
C GLY A 128 -30.80 6.98 12.53
N ASP A 129 -31.80 6.80 11.72
CA ASP A 129 -32.78 7.74 11.23
C ASP A 129 -32.33 9.18 10.85
N GLU A 130 -32.17 9.39 9.54
CA GLU A 130 -32.69 10.60 8.86
C GLU A 130 -33.47 10.18 7.62
#